data_7729d3fdddf1f1491059d15b1c0c68ff
#
_entry.id   7729d3fdddf1f1491059d15b1c0c68ff
#
_cell.length_a   1.000
_cell.length_b   1.000
_cell.length_c   1.000
_cell.angle_alpha   90.00
_cell.angle_beta   90.00
_cell.angle_gamma   90.00
#
_symmetry.space_group_name_H-M   'P 1'
#
loop_
_entity.id
_entity.type
_entity.pdbx_description
1 polymer ?
#
loop_
_entity_poly.entity_id
_entity_poly.type
_entity_poly.pdbx_seq_one_letter_code
_entity_poly.pdbx_strand_id
1 'polypeptide(L)'
;DKSDTTNAVVQAKPLCFNQLWDMYPHTTLEASGLAVGLPEGQMGNSEVGHLNLGSGRIVYQDLTRITKDVESGEFYNRPVMKELYEVAKKQSLHLIGLVSDGNVHCSLDHIKAVIKGAHDNGIEHVYVHALLDGRDVAPQCAQGYLKDLETYMADLNCGKIATVSGRYYAMDRDNRWDRVELAYNAIVHGQGEIATSACEAVQQSYDKDAADEFVLPTVIDAAGTIKDGDAVIFCNFRPDRGRELTKALVLPDFDGFKREPLSIYMATMTKYEDGLP
;
A
#
# COMPACT_ATOMS: atom_id res chain seq x y z
N ASP A 1 -9.89 -36.18 -6.61
CA ASP A 1 -9.81 -37.56 -7.01
C ASP A 1 -10.31 -38.46 -5.87
N LYS A 2 -11.27 -39.35 -6.18
CA LYS A 2 -11.84 -40.30 -5.21
C LYS A 2 -10.82 -41.37 -4.73
N SER A 3 -9.70 -41.50 -5.41
CA SER A 3 -8.59 -42.39 -5.03
C SER A 3 -7.55 -41.75 -4.12
N ASP A 4 -7.61 -40.46 -3.94
CA ASP A 4 -6.63 -39.72 -3.14
C ASP A 4 -6.90 -39.91 -1.64
N THR A 5 -6.06 -40.69 -1.00
CA THR A 5 -6.14 -40.98 0.43
C THR A 5 -5.73 -39.80 1.31
N THR A 6 -5.17 -38.74 0.73
CA THR A 6 -4.83 -37.48 1.45
C THR A 6 -5.99 -36.46 1.44
N ASN A 7 -7.00 -36.68 0.60
CA ASN A 7 -8.16 -35.82 0.48
C ASN A 7 -9.13 -36.00 1.66
N ALA A 8 -9.23 -34.97 2.51
CA ALA A 8 -10.07 -35.01 3.71
C ALA A 8 -11.57 -35.22 3.39
N VAL A 9 -12.08 -34.72 2.26
CA VAL A 9 -13.47 -34.93 1.85
C VAL A 9 -13.72 -36.43 1.53
N VAL A 10 -12.77 -37.08 0.85
CA VAL A 10 -12.86 -38.51 0.56
C VAL A 10 -12.80 -39.32 1.86
N GLN A 11 -11.92 -38.96 2.79
CA GLN A 11 -11.78 -39.61 4.09
C GLN A 11 -13.04 -39.49 4.96
N ALA A 12 -13.74 -38.38 4.89
CA ALA A 12 -15.00 -38.15 5.60
C ALA A 12 -16.17 -38.99 5.11
N LYS A 13 -16.06 -39.64 3.96
CA LYS A 13 -17.11 -40.47 3.33
C LYS A 13 -18.49 -39.78 3.32
N PRO A 14 -18.64 -38.61 2.72
CA PRO A 14 -19.83 -37.76 2.83
C PRO A 14 -21.00 -38.38 2.03
N LEU A 15 -21.79 -39.26 2.64
CA LEU A 15 -22.84 -40.02 1.97
C LEU A 15 -23.89 -39.11 1.31
N CYS A 16 -24.39 -38.10 2.04
CA CYS A 16 -25.39 -37.15 1.52
C CYS A 16 -24.84 -36.34 0.34
N PHE A 17 -23.63 -35.82 0.43
CA PHE A 17 -22.99 -35.09 -0.67
C PHE A 17 -22.85 -35.94 -1.91
N ASN A 18 -22.37 -37.19 -1.76
CA ASN A 18 -22.22 -38.10 -2.88
C ASN A 18 -23.57 -38.43 -3.53
N GLN A 19 -24.63 -38.67 -2.76
CA GLN A 19 -25.98 -38.89 -3.28
C GLN A 19 -26.50 -37.69 -4.08
N LEU A 20 -26.35 -36.47 -3.54
CA LEU A 20 -26.76 -35.23 -4.24
C LEU A 20 -25.96 -35.05 -5.53
N TRP A 21 -24.66 -35.35 -5.51
CA TRP A 21 -23.77 -35.24 -6.66
C TRP A 21 -24.20 -36.21 -7.79
N ASP A 22 -24.58 -37.43 -7.44
CA ASP A 22 -24.97 -38.44 -8.41
C ASP A 22 -26.43 -38.25 -8.96
N MET A 23 -27.31 -37.64 -8.16
CA MET A 23 -28.74 -37.53 -8.47
C MET A 23 -29.15 -36.20 -9.14
N TYR A 24 -28.39 -35.15 -8.93
CA TYR A 24 -28.80 -33.76 -9.35
C TYR A 24 -27.78 -33.15 -10.29
N PRO A 25 -28.20 -32.21 -11.16
CA PRO A 25 -27.29 -31.42 -11.96
C PRO A 25 -26.32 -30.63 -11.03
N HIS A 26 -25.06 -30.63 -11.38
CA HIS A 26 -24.01 -29.93 -10.64
C HIS A 26 -22.97 -29.35 -11.59
N THR A 27 -22.22 -28.37 -11.09
CA THR A 27 -21.11 -27.74 -11.80
C THR A 27 -19.99 -27.41 -10.81
N THR A 28 -18.85 -27.02 -11.35
CA THR A 28 -17.72 -26.49 -10.56
C THR A 28 -17.60 -24.98 -10.77
N LEU A 29 -17.15 -24.28 -9.74
CA LEU A 29 -16.80 -22.87 -9.80
C LEU A 29 -15.29 -22.72 -9.62
N GLU A 30 -14.72 -21.80 -10.36
CA GLU A 30 -13.34 -21.35 -10.11
C GLU A 30 -13.29 -20.70 -8.73
N ALA A 31 -12.27 -21.07 -7.94
CA ALA A 31 -12.15 -20.65 -6.54
C ALA A 31 -10.87 -19.83 -6.26
N SER A 32 -10.20 -19.32 -7.31
CA SER A 32 -8.95 -18.60 -7.21
C SER A 32 -8.85 -17.49 -8.26
N GLY A 33 -7.90 -16.61 -8.09
CA GLY A 33 -7.55 -15.58 -9.05
C GLY A 33 -8.72 -14.65 -9.42
N LEU A 34 -8.73 -14.21 -10.66
CA LEU A 34 -9.72 -13.22 -11.15
C LEU A 34 -11.17 -13.70 -11.05
N ALA A 35 -11.41 -15.00 -11.06
CA ALA A 35 -12.74 -15.57 -10.94
C ALA A 35 -13.41 -15.31 -9.57
N VAL A 36 -12.61 -14.99 -8.55
CA VAL A 36 -13.07 -14.59 -7.21
C VAL A 36 -12.63 -13.19 -6.82
N GLY A 37 -12.21 -12.38 -7.80
CA GLY A 37 -11.85 -10.98 -7.58
C GLY A 37 -10.47 -10.74 -6.99
N LEU A 38 -9.61 -11.75 -6.99
CA LEU A 38 -8.20 -11.68 -6.57
C LEU A 38 -7.27 -11.54 -7.79
N PRO A 39 -6.00 -11.16 -7.60
CA PRO A 39 -4.99 -11.23 -8.64
C PRO A 39 -4.86 -12.62 -9.24
N GLU A 40 -4.41 -12.69 -10.50
CA GLU A 40 -4.17 -13.97 -11.17
C GLU A 40 -3.15 -14.82 -10.41
N GLY A 41 -3.39 -16.12 -10.30
CA GLY A 41 -2.54 -17.07 -9.57
C GLY A 41 -2.70 -17.05 -8.05
N GLN A 42 -3.42 -16.09 -7.48
CA GLN A 42 -3.65 -16.04 -6.04
C GLN A 42 -4.75 -17.01 -5.62
N MET A 43 -4.45 -17.84 -4.61
CA MET A 43 -5.41 -18.80 -4.04
C MET A 43 -6.56 -18.06 -3.35
N GLY A 44 -7.79 -18.52 -3.55
CA GLY A 44 -8.97 -18.00 -2.88
C GLY A 44 -8.99 -18.28 -1.38
N ASN A 45 -9.89 -17.63 -0.71
CA ASN A 45 -10.14 -17.78 0.72
C ASN A 45 -11.64 -17.76 1.02
N SER A 46 -12.00 -18.03 2.28
CA SER A 46 -13.41 -18.08 2.72
C SER A 46 -14.15 -16.77 2.48
N GLU A 47 -13.52 -15.63 2.73
CA GLU A 47 -14.15 -14.30 2.58
C GLU A 47 -14.58 -14.05 1.13
N VAL A 48 -13.64 -14.13 0.19
CA VAL A 48 -13.95 -13.88 -1.22
C VAL A 48 -14.90 -14.92 -1.79
N GLY A 49 -14.80 -16.19 -1.38
CA GLY A 49 -15.70 -17.25 -1.80
C GLY A 49 -17.14 -17.00 -1.39
N HIS A 50 -17.39 -16.69 -0.12
CA HIS A 50 -18.72 -16.38 0.38
C HIS A 50 -19.27 -15.08 -0.21
N LEU A 51 -18.43 -14.06 -0.39
CA LEU A 51 -18.82 -12.78 -0.96
C LEU A 51 -19.30 -12.95 -2.42
N ASN A 52 -18.55 -13.70 -3.25
CA ASN A 52 -18.90 -13.93 -4.64
C ASN A 52 -20.17 -14.79 -4.76
N LEU A 53 -20.30 -15.87 -3.99
CA LEU A 53 -21.50 -16.70 -3.95
C LEU A 53 -22.73 -15.89 -3.50
N GLY A 54 -22.61 -15.09 -2.45
CA GLY A 54 -23.70 -14.30 -1.92
C GLY A 54 -24.14 -13.16 -2.84
N SER A 55 -23.20 -12.55 -3.56
CA SER A 55 -23.50 -11.44 -4.50
C SER A 55 -23.97 -11.91 -5.87
N GLY A 56 -23.73 -13.17 -6.23
CA GLY A 56 -24.03 -13.72 -7.57
C GLY A 56 -23.18 -13.11 -8.70
N ARG A 57 -22.07 -12.46 -8.37
CA ARG A 57 -21.14 -11.85 -9.33
C ARG A 57 -19.72 -11.82 -8.78
N ILE A 58 -18.74 -11.61 -9.65
CA ILE A 58 -17.36 -11.37 -9.22
C ILE A 58 -17.28 -10.01 -8.50
N VAL A 59 -16.81 -10.04 -7.26
CA VAL A 59 -16.51 -8.83 -6.47
C VAL A 59 -14.99 -8.67 -6.39
N TYR A 60 -14.47 -7.75 -7.18
CA TYR A 60 -13.03 -7.48 -7.18
C TYR A 60 -12.60 -6.88 -5.85
N GLN A 61 -11.57 -7.48 -5.25
CA GLN A 61 -10.88 -6.93 -4.08
C GLN A 61 -10.15 -5.63 -4.45
N ASP A 62 -9.85 -4.79 -3.47
CA ASP A 62 -9.29 -3.47 -3.70
C ASP A 62 -8.02 -3.49 -4.57
N LEU A 63 -7.09 -4.40 -4.30
CA LEU A 63 -5.90 -4.58 -5.13
C LEU A 63 -6.26 -4.77 -6.60
N THR A 64 -7.11 -5.77 -6.89
CA THR A 64 -7.49 -6.11 -8.28
C THR A 64 -8.30 -4.98 -8.93
N ARG A 65 -9.19 -4.32 -8.18
CA ARG A 65 -10.01 -3.22 -8.66
C ARG A 65 -9.16 -2.03 -9.07
N ILE A 66 -8.21 -1.62 -8.21
CA ILE A 66 -7.30 -0.50 -8.50
C ILE A 66 -6.37 -0.86 -9.67
N THR A 67 -5.83 -2.07 -9.71
CA THR A 67 -5.00 -2.53 -10.84
C THR A 67 -5.75 -2.43 -12.16
N LYS A 68 -7.00 -2.91 -12.22
CA LYS A 68 -7.85 -2.78 -13.43
C LYS A 68 -8.14 -1.33 -13.82
N ASP A 69 -8.39 -0.45 -12.83
CA ASP A 69 -8.57 0.97 -13.07
C ASP A 69 -7.28 1.61 -13.66
N VAL A 70 -6.10 1.19 -13.18
CA VAL A 70 -4.81 1.65 -13.73
C VAL A 70 -4.62 1.16 -15.16
N GLU A 71 -4.82 -0.14 -15.41
CA GLU A 71 -4.68 -0.76 -16.75
C GLU A 71 -5.62 -0.14 -17.79
N SER A 72 -6.85 0.17 -17.40
CA SER A 72 -7.84 0.82 -18.28
C SER A 72 -7.65 2.32 -18.44
N GLY A 73 -6.83 2.95 -17.59
CA GLY A 73 -6.67 4.40 -17.54
C GLY A 73 -7.73 5.15 -16.73
N GLU A 74 -8.77 4.45 -16.24
CA GLU A 74 -9.83 5.04 -15.43
C GLU A 74 -9.32 5.60 -14.09
N PHE A 75 -8.23 5.02 -13.55
CA PHE A 75 -7.58 5.50 -12.35
C PHE A 75 -7.26 7.01 -12.41
N TYR A 76 -6.70 7.46 -13.53
CA TYR A 76 -6.32 8.86 -13.74
C TYR A 76 -7.53 9.79 -13.95
N ASN A 77 -8.69 9.21 -14.31
CA ASN A 77 -9.94 9.93 -14.51
C ASN A 77 -10.77 10.11 -13.24
N ARG A 78 -10.43 9.39 -12.17
CA ARG A 78 -11.11 9.52 -10.87
C ARG A 78 -11.06 10.98 -10.38
N PRO A 79 -12.18 11.55 -9.89
CA PRO A 79 -12.21 12.95 -9.42
C PRO A 79 -11.11 13.26 -8.40
N VAL A 80 -10.89 12.35 -7.45
CA VAL A 80 -9.87 12.50 -6.40
C VAL A 80 -8.45 12.57 -6.98
N MET A 81 -8.16 11.80 -8.03
CA MET A 81 -6.84 11.82 -8.67
C MET A 81 -6.63 13.10 -9.49
N LYS A 82 -7.67 13.55 -10.18
CA LYS A 82 -7.62 14.84 -10.89
C LYS A 82 -7.36 16.00 -9.94
N GLU A 83 -8.09 16.03 -8.84
CA GLU A 83 -7.93 17.08 -7.82
C GLU A 83 -6.53 17.03 -7.17
N LEU A 84 -6.06 15.82 -6.82
CA LEU A 84 -4.71 15.59 -6.30
C LEU A 84 -3.64 16.22 -7.22
N TYR A 85 -3.70 15.92 -8.52
CA TYR A 85 -2.73 16.45 -9.48
C TYR A 85 -2.91 17.97 -9.71
N GLU A 86 -4.13 18.50 -9.69
CA GLU A 86 -4.34 19.95 -9.82
C GLU A 86 -3.79 20.74 -8.62
N VAL A 87 -3.89 20.19 -7.41
CA VAL A 87 -3.24 20.79 -6.22
C VAL A 87 -1.72 20.67 -6.35
N ALA A 88 -1.22 19.51 -6.70
CA ALA A 88 0.21 19.23 -6.83
C ALA A 88 0.92 20.08 -7.89
N LYS A 89 0.23 20.52 -8.95
CA LYS A 89 0.79 21.47 -9.95
C LYS A 89 1.24 22.80 -9.35
N LYS A 90 0.70 23.17 -8.21
CA LYS A 90 0.99 24.46 -7.57
C LYS A 90 2.03 24.36 -6.46
N GLN A 91 2.25 23.15 -5.97
CA GLN A 91 3.07 22.83 -4.80
C GLN A 91 3.84 21.52 -5.06
N SER A 92 3.92 20.63 -4.07
CA SER A 92 4.55 19.33 -4.21
C SER A 92 3.52 18.20 -4.12
N LEU A 93 3.83 17.07 -4.75
CA LEU A 93 3.13 15.80 -4.56
C LEU A 93 3.96 14.87 -3.67
N HIS A 94 3.36 14.37 -2.61
CA HIS A 94 3.95 13.41 -1.71
C HIS A 94 3.22 12.08 -1.77
N LEU A 95 3.95 11.00 -1.98
CA LEU A 95 3.43 9.64 -1.95
C LEU A 95 3.94 8.93 -0.69
N ILE A 96 3.05 8.40 0.13
CA ILE A 96 3.39 7.55 1.27
C ILE A 96 2.90 6.15 0.94
N GLY A 97 3.75 5.12 1.03
CA GLY A 97 3.31 3.77 0.73
C GLY A 97 4.33 2.69 1.01
N LEU A 98 3.83 1.46 1.23
CA LEU A 98 4.68 0.29 1.45
C LEU A 98 5.29 -0.17 0.14
N VAL A 99 6.62 -0.13 0.06
CA VAL A 99 7.41 -0.43 -1.14
C VAL A 99 7.84 -1.89 -1.11
N SER A 100 6.98 -2.78 -1.60
CA SER A 100 7.25 -4.21 -1.79
C SER A 100 6.30 -4.81 -2.83
N ASP A 101 6.59 -6.04 -3.25
CA ASP A 101 5.73 -6.84 -4.12
C ASP A 101 4.80 -7.80 -3.35
N GLY A 102 4.76 -7.68 -2.02
CA GLY A 102 3.90 -8.50 -1.17
C GLY A 102 2.40 -8.33 -1.41
N ASN A 103 2.00 -7.16 -1.94
CA ASN A 103 0.62 -6.86 -2.34
C ASN A 103 -0.44 -7.10 -1.24
N VAL A 104 -0.05 -6.93 0.04
CA VAL A 104 -0.95 -7.10 1.19
C VAL A 104 -1.54 -5.77 1.64
N HIS A 105 -0.75 -4.71 1.68
CA HIS A 105 -1.18 -3.38 2.10
C HIS A 105 -1.11 -2.35 0.98
N CYS A 106 -0.12 -2.47 0.12
CA CYS A 106 0.16 -1.58 -1.00
C CYS A 106 0.62 -2.42 -2.19
N SER A 107 0.64 -1.83 -3.36
CA SER A 107 1.29 -2.37 -4.56
C SER A 107 2.32 -1.38 -5.07
N LEU A 108 3.53 -1.85 -5.35
CA LEU A 108 4.56 -1.02 -5.97
C LEU A 108 4.11 -0.49 -7.34
N ASP A 109 3.34 -1.28 -8.09
CA ASP A 109 2.78 -0.85 -9.37
C ASP A 109 1.78 0.28 -9.23
N HIS A 110 1.02 0.33 -8.12
CA HIS A 110 0.13 1.45 -7.84
C HIS A 110 0.91 2.74 -7.50
N ILE A 111 2.02 2.63 -6.76
CA ILE A 111 2.93 3.77 -6.52
C ILE A 111 3.48 4.29 -7.85
N LYS A 112 3.98 3.39 -8.70
CA LYS A 112 4.46 3.73 -10.06
C LYS A 112 3.36 4.39 -10.92
N ALA A 113 2.12 3.91 -10.82
CA ALA A 113 0.99 4.52 -11.52
C ALA A 113 0.74 5.97 -11.08
N VAL A 114 0.79 6.26 -9.76
CA VAL A 114 0.66 7.64 -9.27
C VAL A 114 1.79 8.53 -9.80
N ILE A 115 3.04 8.04 -9.78
CA ILE A 115 4.19 8.77 -10.32
C ILE A 115 4.03 9.03 -11.82
N LYS A 116 3.57 8.02 -12.59
CA LYS A 116 3.26 8.20 -14.01
C LYS A 116 2.21 9.28 -14.23
N GLY A 117 1.13 9.26 -13.45
CA GLY A 117 0.11 10.30 -13.52
C GLY A 117 0.66 11.69 -13.18
N ALA A 118 1.58 11.79 -12.22
CA ALA A 118 2.27 13.04 -11.89
C ALA A 118 3.12 13.54 -13.08
N HIS A 119 3.91 12.66 -13.68
CA HIS A 119 4.69 12.97 -14.89
C HIS A 119 3.79 13.47 -16.04
N ASP A 120 2.71 12.72 -16.34
CA ASP A 120 1.79 13.05 -17.43
C ASP A 120 1.05 14.39 -17.20
N ASN A 121 0.92 14.83 -15.95
CA ASN A 121 0.35 16.12 -15.56
C ASN A 121 1.40 17.24 -15.43
N GLY A 122 2.68 16.96 -15.65
CA GLY A 122 3.77 17.94 -15.59
C GLY A 122 4.08 18.45 -14.18
N ILE A 123 3.94 17.59 -13.15
CA ILE A 123 4.26 17.94 -11.78
C ILE A 123 5.77 17.86 -11.57
N GLU A 124 6.40 18.97 -11.19
CA GLU A 124 7.86 19.09 -11.08
C GLU A 124 8.40 18.51 -9.77
N HIS A 125 7.66 18.65 -8.69
CA HIS A 125 8.10 18.26 -7.34
C HIS A 125 7.31 17.05 -6.85
N VAL A 126 7.87 15.86 -7.02
CA VAL A 126 7.28 14.58 -6.59
C VAL A 126 8.22 13.90 -5.60
N TYR A 127 7.71 13.59 -4.42
CA TYR A 127 8.47 12.98 -3.33
C TYR A 127 7.84 11.67 -2.86
N VAL A 128 8.65 10.65 -2.69
CA VAL A 128 8.19 9.36 -2.13
C VAL A 128 8.72 9.18 -0.72
N HIS A 129 7.82 8.93 0.20
CA HIS A 129 8.10 8.48 1.56
C HIS A 129 7.95 6.96 1.57
N ALA A 130 9.05 6.26 1.34
CA ALA A 130 9.06 4.82 1.16
C ALA A 130 8.96 4.09 2.51
N LEU A 131 7.88 3.35 2.71
CA LEU A 131 7.72 2.46 3.85
C LEU A 131 8.26 1.08 3.48
N LEU A 132 9.01 0.45 4.38
CA LEU A 132 9.67 -0.83 4.13
C LEU A 132 8.95 -1.97 4.85
N ASP A 133 8.87 -3.11 4.18
CA ASP A 133 8.04 -4.25 4.57
C ASP A 133 8.77 -5.23 5.52
N GLY A 134 9.48 -6.20 4.99
CA GLY A 134 10.17 -7.23 5.76
C GLY A 134 9.29 -8.18 6.57
N ARG A 135 7.96 -8.14 6.36
CA ARG A 135 6.96 -8.97 7.05
C ARG A 135 6.07 -9.76 6.11
N ASP A 136 5.56 -9.11 5.06
CA ASP A 136 4.76 -9.75 4.01
C ASP A 136 5.66 -10.26 2.88
N VAL A 137 6.95 -9.89 2.92
CA VAL A 137 8.06 -10.35 2.06
C VAL A 137 9.25 -10.73 2.93
N ALA A 138 10.35 -11.15 2.31
CA ALA A 138 11.57 -11.52 3.04
C ALA A 138 12.10 -10.35 3.91
N PRO A 139 12.67 -10.63 5.09
CA PRO A 139 13.07 -9.60 6.06
C PRO A 139 14.13 -8.61 5.60
N GLN A 140 14.94 -8.97 4.60
CA GLN A 140 16.03 -8.15 4.05
C GLN A 140 15.98 -8.18 2.51
N CYS A 141 15.06 -7.46 1.93
CA CYS A 141 14.88 -7.39 0.46
C CYS A 141 14.56 -5.98 -0.05
N ALA A 142 14.40 -4.99 0.85
CA ALA A 142 13.96 -3.65 0.50
C ALA A 142 14.88 -2.96 -0.53
N GLN A 143 16.19 -3.18 -0.50
CA GLN A 143 17.11 -2.55 -1.47
C GLN A 143 16.76 -2.86 -2.93
N GLY A 144 16.24 -4.07 -3.21
CA GLY A 144 15.82 -4.44 -4.56
C GLY A 144 14.61 -3.61 -5.02
N TYR A 145 13.60 -3.48 -4.19
CA TYR A 145 12.41 -2.68 -4.49
C TYR A 145 12.68 -1.18 -4.58
N LEU A 146 13.56 -0.67 -3.70
CA LEU A 146 13.96 0.75 -3.75
C LEU A 146 14.70 1.07 -5.05
N LYS A 147 15.64 0.21 -5.48
CA LYS A 147 16.34 0.38 -6.76
C LYS A 147 15.41 0.33 -7.97
N ASP A 148 14.44 -0.59 -7.96
CA ASP A 148 13.42 -0.68 -9.01
C ASP A 148 12.59 0.61 -9.08
N LEU A 149 12.16 1.14 -7.93
CA LEU A 149 11.42 2.39 -7.85
C LEU A 149 12.26 3.60 -8.29
N GLU A 150 13.52 3.70 -7.83
CA GLU A 150 14.45 4.76 -8.23
C GLU A 150 14.74 4.73 -9.73
N THR A 151 14.93 3.53 -10.31
CA THR A 151 15.12 3.36 -11.75
C THR A 151 13.89 3.85 -12.51
N TYR A 152 12.69 3.46 -12.08
CA TYR A 152 11.44 3.90 -12.72
C TYR A 152 11.28 5.43 -12.68
N MET A 153 11.57 6.06 -11.54
CA MET A 153 11.51 7.52 -11.39
C MET A 153 12.55 8.21 -12.27
N ALA A 154 13.76 7.65 -12.38
CA ALA A 154 14.83 8.18 -13.21
C ALA A 154 14.47 8.09 -14.72
N ASP A 155 13.90 6.97 -15.16
CA ASP A 155 13.47 6.76 -16.56
C ASP A 155 12.37 7.77 -16.97
N LEU A 156 11.48 8.11 -16.03
CA LEU A 156 10.45 9.14 -16.24
C LEU A 156 10.98 10.57 -16.01
N ASN A 157 12.17 10.73 -15.46
CA ASN A 157 12.65 12.00 -14.92
C ASN A 157 11.63 12.68 -14.00
N CYS A 158 10.98 11.90 -13.14
CA CYS A 158 9.89 12.34 -12.27
C CYS A 158 9.96 11.65 -10.91
N GLY A 159 10.14 12.44 -9.87
CA GLY A 159 10.11 11.98 -8.49
C GLY A 159 11.47 11.57 -7.92
N LYS A 160 11.53 11.49 -6.61
CA LYS A 160 12.67 11.01 -5.83
C LYS A 160 12.22 10.53 -4.45
N ILE A 161 12.99 9.66 -3.82
CA ILE A 161 12.73 9.23 -2.45
C ILE A 161 13.19 10.33 -1.49
N ALA A 162 12.27 10.81 -0.65
CA ALA A 162 12.57 11.82 0.37
C ALA A 162 12.87 11.21 1.73
N THR A 163 12.13 10.16 2.11
CA THR A 163 12.36 9.46 3.38
C THR A 163 12.19 7.95 3.21
N VAL A 164 12.83 7.19 4.07
CA VAL A 164 12.68 5.75 4.22
C VAL A 164 12.33 5.44 5.67
N SER A 165 11.39 4.53 5.90
CA SER A 165 11.01 4.11 7.26
C SER A 165 10.50 2.68 7.26
N GLY A 166 10.94 1.86 8.19
CA GLY A 166 10.34 0.55 8.43
C GLY A 166 8.87 0.67 8.83
N ARG A 167 8.05 -0.31 8.41
CA ARG A 167 6.61 -0.35 8.71
C ARG A 167 6.30 -0.39 10.21
N TYR A 168 7.25 -0.80 11.04
CA TYR A 168 7.13 -0.81 12.49
C TYR A 168 6.81 0.58 13.06
N TYR A 169 7.32 1.63 12.42
CA TYR A 169 7.11 3.03 12.81
C TYR A 169 5.91 3.65 12.10
N ALA A 170 5.90 3.62 10.79
CA ALA A 170 4.93 4.35 9.98
C ALA A 170 3.59 3.62 9.77
N MET A 171 3.52 2.34 10.11
CA MET A 171 2.35 1.49 9.90
C MET A 171 1.91 0.79 11.18
N ASP A 172 2.01 1.47 12.32
CA ASP A 172 1.42 1.00 13.57
C ASP A 172 -0.12 0.94 13.46
N ARG A 173 -0.77 0.15 14.30
CA ARG A 173 -2.22 0.03 14.40
C ARG A 173 -2.72 -0.21 15.83
N ASP A 174 -1.80 -0.06 16.79
CA ASP A 174 -2.04 -0.37 18.19
C ASP A 174 -1.90 0.89 19.07
N ASN A 175 -2.01 2.10 18.43
CA ASN A 175 -1.87 3.43 19.04
C ASN A 175 -0.52 3.63 19.76
N ARG A 176 0.54 3.09 19.17
CA ARG A 176 1.91 3.33 19.60
C ARG A 176 2.41 4.64 19.00
N TRP A 177 1.87 5.72 19.54
CA TRP A 177 2.12 7.07 19.01
C TRP A 177 3.60 7.47 19.06
N ASP A 178 4.37 6.94 20.03
CA ASP A 178 5.83 7.08 20.10
C ASP A 178 6.54 6.59 18.82
N ARG A 179 6.02 5.56 18.15
CA ARG A 179 6.54 5.06 16.88
C ARG A 179 6.10 5.91 15.70
N VAL A 180 4.81 6.23 15.66
CA VAL A 180 4.21 7.03 14.59
C VAL A 180 4.82 8.42 14.55
N GLU A 181 5.11 9.03 15.72
CA GLU A 181 5.76 10.33 15.84
C GLU A 181 7.14 10.36 15.17
N LEU A 182 7.93 9.30 15.30
CA LEU A 182 9.24 9.22 14.63
C LEU A 182 9.10 9.29 13.10
N ALA A 183 8.15 8.53 12.54
CA ALA A 183 7.88 8.55 11.10
C ALA A 183 7.30 9.91 10.66
N TYR A 184 6.37 10.47 11.43
CA TYR A 184 5.81 11.80 11.19
C TYR A 184 6.91 12.87 11.17
N ASN A 185 7.80 12.86 12.16
CA ASN A 185 8.89 13.82 12.26
C ASN A 185 9.85 13.76 11.08
N ALA A 186 10.14 12.56 10.57
CA ALA A 186 10.97 12.43 9.36
C ALA A 186 10.25 13.00 8.12
N ILE A 187 8.96 12.72 7.96
CA ILE A 187 8.17 13.12 6.79
C ILE A 187 7.86 14.62 6.80
N VAL A 188 7.52 15.19 7.96
CA VAL A 188 7.04 16.58 8.07
C VAL A 188 8.16 17.55 8.48
N HIS A 189 9.00 17.16 9.42
CA HIS A 189 10.02 18.03 9.98
C HIS A 189 11.43 17.78 9.46
N GLY A 190 11.63 16.71 8.65
CA GLY A 190 12.96 16.30 8.21
C GLY A 190 13.88 15.87 9.37
N GLN A 191 13.29 15.34 10.44
CA GLN A 191 13.97 14.91 11.65
C GLN A 191 13.99 13.38 11.75
N GLY A 192 15.16 12.80 11.76
CA GLY A 192 15.39 11.35 11.82
C GLY A 192 16.83 11.02 11.60
N GLU A 193 17.13 9.74 11.34
CA GLU A 193 18.43 9.35 10.82
C GLU A 193 18.66 10.02 9.46
N ILE A 194 19.92 10.13 9.03
CA ILE A 194 20.29 10.76 7.76
C ILE A 194 21.09 9.76 6.92
N ALA A 195 20.76 9.68 5.64
CA ALA A 195 21.54 8.94 4.65
C ALA A 195 21.55 9.69 3.31
N THR A 196 22.52 9.38 2.46
CA THR A 196 22.66 10.01 1.13
C THR A 196 21.84 9.32 0.06
N SER A 197 21.34 8.10 0.35
CA SER A 197 20.43 7.34 -0.53
C SER A 197 19.55 6.38 0.26
N ALA A 198 18.44 5.97 -0.34
CA ALA A 198 17.52 5.01 0.26
C ALA A 198 18.21 3.66 0.53
N CYS A 199 19.06 3.19 -0.38
CA CYS A 199 19.82 1.94 -0.19
C CYS A 199 20.85 2.05 0.92
N GLU A 200 21.49 3.21 1.11
CA GLU A 200 22.39 3.45 2.23
C GLU A 200 21.65 3.39 3.56
N ALA A 201 20.48 4.01 3.68
CA ALA A 201 19.65 3.95 4.89
C ALA A 201 19.34 2.49 5.29
N VAL A 202 18.96 1.66 4.32
CA VAL A 202 18.71 0.24 4.54
C VAL A 202 19.99 -0.50 4.93
N GLN A 203 21.13 -0.22 4.28
CA GLN A 203 22.40 -0.85 4.61
C GLN A 203 22.85 -0.51 6.03
N GLN A 204 22.74 0.75 6.44
CA GLN A 204 23.04 1.18 7.82
C GLN A 204 22.21 0.43 8.87
N SER A 205 20.97 0.04 8.52
CA SER A 205 20.10 -0.77 9.38
C SER A 205 20.56 -2.22 9.43
N TYR A 206 20.90 -2.82 8.27
CA TYR A 206 21.40 -4.19 8.19
C TYR A 206 22.74 -4.36 8.94
N ASP A 207 23.61 -3.37 8.89
CA ASP A 207 24.89 -3.36 9.62
C ASP A 207 24.68 -3.35 11.15
N LYS A 208 23.47 -3.00 11.60
CA LYS A 208 23.03 -3.04 13.02
C LYS A 208 22.12 -4.24 13.31
N ASP A 209 22.09 -5.26 12.45
CA ASP A 209 21.24 -6.46 12.54
C ASP A 209 19.72 -6.14 12.55
N ALA A 210 19.29 -4.98 12.07
CA ALA A 210 17.88 -4.61 11.99
C ALA A 210 17.37 -4.81 10.55
N ALA A 211 16.30 -5.60 10.39
CA ALA A 211 15.66 -5.91 9.11
C ALA A 211 14.80 -4.74 8.62
N ASP A 212 14.26 -4.86 7.39
CA ASP A 212 13.45 -3.84 6.69
C ASP A 212 12.34 -3.27 7.57
N GLU A 213 11.63 -4.14 8.30
CA GLU A 213 10.52 -3.74 9.18
C GLU A 213 10.94 -2.71 10.23
N PHE A 214 12.20 -2.74 10.67
CA PHE A 214 12.72 -1.95 11.79
C PHE A 214 13.69 -0.84 11.37
N VAL A 215 13.80 -0.54 10.08
CA VAL A 215 14.61 0.60 9.62
C VAL A 215 14.06 1.87 10.25
N LEU A 216 14.91 2.55 11.03
CA LEU A 216 14.55 3.83 11.64
C LEU A 216 14.16 4.86 10.59
N PRO A 217 13.19 5.74 10.88
CA PRO A 217 12.83 6.82 9.96
C PRO A 217 14.05 7.65 9.60
N THR A 218 14.41 7.63 8.33
CA THR A 218 15.64 8.21 7.76
C THR A 218 15.29 9.21 6.68
N VAL A 219 15.88 10.40 6.76
CA VAL A 219 15.74 11.47 5.77
C VAL A 219 16.82 11.32 4.71
N ILE A 220 16.39 11.27 3.44
CA ILE A 220 17.25 11.19 2.26
C ILE A 220 17.34 12.57 1.60
N ASP A 221 16.19 13.25 1.47
CA ASP A 221 16.11 14.59 0.89
C ASP A 221 15.20 15.48 1.76
N ALA A 222 15.79 16.37 2.53
CA ALA A 222 15.06 17.28 3.39
C ALA A 222 14.20 18.30 2.61
N ALA A 223 14.43 18.51 1.30
CA ALA A 223 13.56 19.33 0.47
C ALA A 223 12.18 18.69 0.26
N GLY A 224 12.08 17.37 0.42
CA GLY A 224 10.83 16.61 0.28
C GLY A 224 10.03 16.48 1.58
N THR A 225 10.15 17.39 2.53
CA THR A 225 9.25 17.44 3.69
C THR A 225 7.88 18.00 3.30
N ILE A 226 6.81 17.44 3.88
CA ILE A 226 5.43 17.90 3.65
C ILE A 226 5.22 19.29 4.28
N LYS A 227 4.61 20.19 3.52
CA LYS A 227 4.31 21.58 3.92
C LYS A 227 2.86 21.91 3.63
N ASP A 228 2.41 23.03 4.21
CA ASP A 228 1.07 23.57 3.92
C ASP A 228 0.90 23.82 2.42
N GLY A 229 -0.25 23.40 1.91
CA GLY A 229 -0.61 23.50 0.50
C GLY A 229 -0.20 22.30 -0.35
N ASP A 230 0.62 21.39 0.15
CA ASP A 230 1.04 20.19 -0.59
C ASP A 230 -0.11 19.20 -0.80
N ALA A 231 0.03 18.42 -1.87
CA ALA A 231 -0.81 17.28 -2.14
C ALA A 231 -0.14 16.00 -1.63
N VAL A 232 -0.87 15.19 -0.87
CA VAL A 232 -0.38 13.94 -0.28
C VAL A 232 -1.30 12.79 -0.68
N ILE A 233 -0.74 11.66 -1.07
CA ILE A 233 -1.50 10.43 -1.27
C ILE A 233 -0.90 9.28 -0.46
N PHE A 234 -1.74 8.60 0.33
CA PHE A 234 -1.34 7.34 0.95
C PHE A 234 -1.71 6.19 0.01
N CYS A 235 -0.69 5.54 -0.55
CA CYS A 235 -0.83 4.52 -1.59
C CYS A 235 -1.26 3.14 -1.07
N ASN A 236 -1.35 2.94 0.23
CA ASN A 236 -1.86 1.71 0.79
C ASN A 236 -3.36 1.58 0.51
N PHE A 237 -3.77 0.46 -0.10
CA PHE A 237 -5.19 0.15 -0.31
C PHE A 237 -5.84 -0.53 0.90
N ARG A 238 -5.05 -1.19 1.76
CA ARG A 238 -5.54 -1.77 3.01
C ARG A 238 -5.46 -0.74 4.14
N PRO A 239 -6.61 -0.40 4.79
CA PRO A 239 -6.71 0.78 5.65
C PRO A 239 -6.10 0.62 7.04
N ASP A 240 -6.08 -0.60 7.61
CA ASP A 240 -5.82 -0.86 9.03
C ASP A 240 -4.52 -0.25 9.56
N ARG A 241 -3.47 -0.20 8.75
CA ARG A 241 -2.15 0.33 9.11
C ARG A 241 -1.81 1.70 8.52
N GLY A 242 -2.72 2.28 7.73
CA GLY A 242 -2.58 3.65 7.22
C GLY A 242 -3.28 4.70 8.09
N ARG A 243 -4.22 4.26 8.95
CA ARG A 243 -5.09 5.17 9.71
C ARG A 243 -4.33 6.10 10.65
N GLU A 244 -3.40 5.59 11.43
CA GLU A 244 -2.74 6.36 12.49
C GLU A 244 -1.90 7.50 11.93
N LEU A 245 -1.04 7.21 10.95
CA LEU A 245 -0.25 8.25 10.30
C LEU A 245 -1.15 9.25 9.53
N THR A 246 -2.23 8.77 8.90
CA THR A 246 -3.21 9.66 8.27
C THR A 246 -3.87 10.58 9.30
N LYS A 247 -4.31 10.04 10.45
CA LYS A 247 -4.87 10.85 11.55
C LYS A 247 -3.87 11.92 12.01
N ALA A 248 -2.62 11.53 12.19
CA ALA A 248 -1.57 12.46 12.58
C ALA A 248 -1.33 13.56 11.54
N LEU A 249 -1.53 13.30 10.27
CA LEU A 249 -1.38 14.31 9.21
C LEU A 249 -2.57 15.27 9.10
N VAL A 250 -3.82 14.77 9.26
CA VAL A 250 -5.00 15.55 8.83
C VAL A 250 -5.97 15.96 9.94
N LEU A 251 -6.05 15.23 11.08
CA LEU A 251 -7.05 15.57 12.10
C LEU A 251 -6.66 16.82 12.85
N PRO A 252 -7.52 17.85 12.91
CA PRO A 252 -7.21 19.09 13.63
C PRO A 252 -7.13 18.86 15.16
N ASP A 253 -7.88 17.92 15.68
CA ASP A 253 -7.98 17.54 17.10
C ASP A 253 -7.13 16.31 17.47
N PHE A 254 -6.11 15.99 16.67
CA PHE A 254 -5.20 14.89 16.95
C PHE A 254 -4.41 15.14 18.24
N ASP A 255 -4.42 14.15 19.14
CA ASP A 255 -3.84 14.21 20.48
C ASP A 255 -2.79 13.13 20.78
N GLY A 256 -2.40 12.31 19.78
CA GLY A 256 -1.44 11.23 19.96
C GLY A 256 -0.01 11.70 20.31
N PHE A 257 0.40 12.84 19.77
CA PHE A 257 1.64 13.57 20.10
C PHE A 257 1.51 15.06 19.72
N LYS A 258 2.43 15.87 20.20
CA LYS A 258 2.39 17.32 19.96
C LYS A 258 2.86 17.64 18.54
N ARG A 259 2.01 18.29 17.77
CA ARG A 259 2.30 18.77 16.42
C ARG A 259 1.55 20.06 16.09
N GLU A 260 1.99 20.78 15.07
CA GLU A 260 1.18 21.85 14.46
C GLU A 260 0.27 21.25 13.38
N PRO A 261 -1.00 21.67 13.27
CA PRO A 261 -1.90 21.24 12.20
C PRO A 261 -1.33 21.60 10.83
N LEU A 262 -1.46 20.66 9.87
CA LEU A 262 -1.08 20.86 8.47
C LEU A 262 -2.33 21.17 7.62
N SER A 263 -2.20 22.09 6.69
CA SER A 263 -3.22 22.39 5.68
C SER A 263 -2.82 21.76 4.34
N ILE A 264 -3.07 20.48 4.16
CA ILE A 264 -2.71 19.69 2.98
C ILE A 264 -3.95 19.16 2.27
N TYR A 265 -3.83 18.88 0.96
CA TYR A 265 -4.80 18.03 0.28
C TYR A 265 -4.38 16.56 0.48
N MET A 266 -5.18 15.79 1.20
CA MET A 266 -4.89 14.39 1.48
C MET A 266 -5.84 13.47 0.73
N ALA A 267 -5.29 12.48 0.03
CA ALA A 267 -6.01 11.39 -0.61
C ALA A 267 -5.54 10.04 -0.10
N THR A 268 -6.41 9.04 -0.15
CA THR A 268 -6.10 7.64 0.16
C THR A 268 -6.61 6.72 -0.94
N MET A 269 -5.95 5.59 -1.19
CA MET A 269 -6.35 4.64 -2.25
C MET A 269 -7.74 4.02 -2.00
N THR A 270 -8.13 3.91 -0.74
CA THR A 270 -9.43 3.41 -0.28
C THR A 270 -9.87 4.23 0.91
N LYS A 271 -11.14 4.19 1.26
CA LYS A 271 -11.64 4.84 2.47
C LYS A 271 -11.07 4.15 3.71
N TYR A 272 -10.29 4.88 4.52
CA TYR A 272 -9.67 4.30 5.71
C TYR A 272 -10.59 4.27 6.93
N GLU A 273 -11.37 5.31 7.14
CA GLU A 273 -12.31 5.46 8.26
C GLU A 273 -13.30 6.59 7.94
N ASP A 274 -14.46 6.62 8.61
CA ASP A 274 -15.37 7.76 8.52
C ASP A 274 -14.71 9.01 9.12
N GLY A 275 -14.74 10.12 8.37
CA GLY A 275 -14.09 11.37 8.77
C GLY A 275 -12.62 11.52 8.35
N LEU A 276 -12.02 10.49 7.73
CA LEU A 276 -10.74 10.60 7.02
C LEU A 276 -10.96 10.71 5.50
N PRO A 277 -9.97 11.22 4.76
CA PRO A 277 -10.01 11.29 3.30
C PRO A 277 -10.19 9.94 2.63
#